data_2fa04c1a91d600a28aaeca20c811b3d9
#
_entry.id   2fa04c1a91d600a28aaeca20c811b3d9
#
_cell.length_a   1.000
_cell.length_b   1.000
_cell.length_c   1.000
_cell.angle_alpha   90.00
_cell.angle_beta   90.00
_cell.angle_gamma   90.00
#
_symmetry.space_group_name_H-M   'P 1'
#
loop_
_entity.id
_entity.type
_entity.pdbx_description
1 polymer ?
#
loop_
_entity_poly.entity_id
_entity_poly.type
_entity_poly.pdbx_seq_one_letter_code
_entity_poly.pdbx_strand_id
1 'polypeptide(L)'
;MKIWTWVLVGIICVGCIVPIVGFFMVLAPADVQYNRKFGSHVVMAYDQATFEGMLNQIKIVWQEMNRTFAGFDFATTYSTWWYVDQTYDNSLLATNDYFNSITARLKATIQEQEQIKSGNKTILIPYNQWYQTTLDGFRNETKREGGLDWVIRSAWFLNFQQLAYWFNLLVIIWGIVLGGIIVVIAFKTNALKEEY
;
A
#
# COMPACT_ATOMS: atom_id res chain seq x y z
N MET A 1 42.81 16.65 -18.73
CA MET A 1 42.15 16.07 -17.53
C MET A 1 40.91 16.82 -17.05
N LYS A 2 40.79 18.14 -17.21
CA LYS A 2 39.75 18.92 -16.53
C LYS A 2 38.30 18.75 -17.07
N ILE A 3 38.07 18.65 -18.38
CA ILE A 3 36.70 18.63 -18.94
C ILE A 3 36.03 17.31 -18.71
N TRP A 4 36.70 16.18 -18.94
CA TRP A 4 36.15 14.85 -18.73
C TRP A 4 35.79 14.55 -17.27
N THR A 5 36.55 15.08 -16.31
CA THR A 5 36.24 14.94 -14.88
C THR A 5 34.94 15.65 -14.53
N TRP A 6 34.68 16.83 -15.06
CA TRP A 6 33.44 17.56 -14.82
C TRP A 6 32.23 16.92 -15.50
N VAL A 7 32.39 16.37 -16.70
CA VAL A 7 31.35 15.60 -17.39
C VAL A 7 30.99 14.38 -16.55
N LEU A 8 31.96 13.68 -16.00
CA LEU A 8 31.74 12.48 -15.19
C LEU A 8 31.03 12.80 -13.87
N VAL A 9 31.48 13.87 -13.18
CA VAL A 9 30.80 14.36 -11.97
C VAL A 9 29.35 14.76 -12.28
N GLY A 10 29.10 15.41 -13.43
CA GLY A 10 27.76 15.76 -13.86
C GLY A 10 26.87 14.53 -14.07
N ILE A 11 27.37 13.48 -14.73
CA ILE A 11 26.64 12.23 -14.94
C ILE A 11 26.33 11.54 -13.60
N ILE A 12 27.29 11.48 -12.68
CA ILE A 12 27.08 10.91 -11.34
C ILE A 12 26.03 11.70 -10.56
N CYS A 13 26.11 13.03 -10.56
CA CYS A 13 25.14 13.87 -9.89
C CYS A 13 23.72 13.69 -10.45
N VAL A 14 23.55 13.67 -11.77
CA VAL A 14 22.26 13.43 -12.42
C VAL A 14 21.76 12.02 -12.09
N GLY A 15 22.62 11.00 -12.16
CA GLY A 15 22.28 9.63 -11.84
C GLY A 15 21.88 9.41 -10.37
N CYS A 16 22.33 10.25 -9.44
CA CYS A 16 21.90 10.20 -8.04
C CYS A 16 20.65 11.04 -7.77
N ILE A 17 20.54 12.22 -8.38
CA ILE A 17 19.43 13.15 -8.14
C ILE A 17 18.13 12.63 -8.76
N VAL A 18 18.16 12.10 -9.97
CA VAL A 18 16.96 11.61 -10.66
C VAL A 18 16.21 10.52 -9.87
N PRO A 19 16.86 9.48 -9.31
CA PRO A 19 16.22 8.50 -8.45
C PRO A 19 15.59 9.11 -7.19
N ILE A 20 16.32 10.01 -6.52
CA ILE A 20 15.84 10.66 -5.30
C ILE A 20 14.61 11.51 -5.60
N VAL A 21 14.67 12.35 -6.62
CA VAL A 21 13.54 13.20 -7.04
C VAL A 21 12.35 12.36 -7.48
N GLY A 22 12.59 11.30 -8.27
CA GLY A 22 11.54 10.38 -8.69
C GLY A 22 10.87 9.67 -7.53
N PHE A 23 11.64 9.22 -6.52
CA PHE A 23 11.10 8.63 -5.30
C PHE A 23 10.15 9.61 -4.59
N PHE A 24 10.59 10.85 -4.36
CA PHE A 24 9.76 11.86 -3.70
C PHE A 24 8.58 12.33 -4.55
N MET A 25 8.73 12.40 -5.87
CA MET A 25 7.65 12.83 -6.77
C MET A 25 6.57 11.75 -6.98
N VAL A 26 6.90 10.48 -6.83
CA VAL A 26 5.97 9.36 -7.09
C VAL A 26 5.44 8.75 -5.80
N LEU A 27 6.30 8.38 -4.86
CA LEU A 27 5.88 7.63 -3.66
C LEU A 27 5.24 8.52 -2.59
N ALA A 28 5.78 9.72 -2.34
CA ALA A 28 5.19 10.62 -1.35
C ALA A 28 3.78 11.10 -1.74
N PRO A 29 3.52 11.53 -3.01
CA PRO A 29 2.16 11.83 -3.44
C PRO A 29 1.22 10.61 -3.40
N ALA A 30 1.72 9.40 -3.67
CA ALA A 30 0.93 8.19 -3.62
C ALA A 30 0.42 7.92 -2.20
N ASP A 31 1.27 8.07 -1.18
CA ASP A 31 0.86 7.89 0.21
C ASP A 31 -0.13 8.97 0.66
N VAL A 32 0.08 10.21 0.27
CA VAL A 32 -0.86 11.32 0.55
C VAL A 32 -2.22 11.06 -0.11
N GLN A 33 -2.24 10.60 -1.35
CA GLN A 33 -3.48 10.26 -2.05
C GLN A 33 -4.17 9.05 -1.43
N TYR A 34 -3.40 8.02 -1.04
CA TYR A 34 -3.91 6.88 -0.29
C TYR A 34 -4.63 7.33 0.98
N ASN A 35 -3.95 8.11 1.82
CA ASN A 35 -4.49 8.58 3.09
C ASN A 35 -5.75 9.44 2.90
N ARG A 36 -5.82 10.24 1.84
CA ARG A 36 -7.00 11.05 1.52
C ARG A 36 -8.20 10.23 1.05
N LYS A 37 -7.97 9.22 0.22
CA LYS A 37 -9.05 8.44 -0.41
C LYS A 37 -9.54 7.29 0.46
N PHE A 38 -8.63 6.63 1.17
CA PHE A 38 -8.91 5.39 1.87
C PHE A 38 -8.54 5.45 3.35
N GLY A 39 -7.30 5.79 3.68
CA GLY A 39 -6.76 5.70 5.03
C GLY A 39 -7.55 6.47 6.07
N SER A 40 -8.03 7.68 5.74
CA SER A 40 -8.88 8.46 6.64
C SER A 40 -10.21 7.75 6.96
N HIS A 41 -10.85 7.15 5.97
CA HIS A 41 -12.11 6.43 6.16
C HIS A 41 -11.93 5.11 6.90
N VAL A 42 -10.78 4.44 6.71
CA VAL A 42 -10.44 3.24 7.50
C VAL A 42 -10.23 3.59 8.96
N VAL A 43 -9.50 4.67 9.26
CA VAL A 43 -9.36 5.17 10.63
C VAL A 43 -10.71 5.58 11.21
N MET A 44 -11.53 6.30 10.44
CA MET A 44 -12.89 6.66 10.89
C MET A 44 -13.76 5.41 11.13
N ALA A 45 -13.61 4.32 10.34
CA ALA A 45 -14.33 3.08 10.60
C ALA A 45 -13.90 2.45 11.92
N TYR A 46 -12.59 2.42 12.20
CA TYR A 46 -12.04 1.93 13.46
C TYR A 46 -12.56 2.71 14.67
N ASP A 47 -12.66 4.04 14.55
CA ASP A 47 -13.06 4.95 15.65
C ASP A 47 -14.59 5.02 15.85
N GLN A 48 -15.41 4.36 15.00
CA GLN A 48 -16.85 4.38 15.16
C GLN A 48 -17.30 3.72 16.45
N ALA A 49 -18.29 4.35 17.10
CA ALA A 49 -18.93 3.83 18.28
C ALA A 49 -20.14 2.92 17.95
N THR A 50 -20.54 2.84 16.66
CA THR A 50 -21.71 2.09 16.22
C THR A 50 -21.40 1.21 15.01
N PHE A 51 -22.10 0.07 14.91
CA PHE A 51 -21.96 -0.83 13.75
C PHE A 51 -22.40 -0.17 12.44
N GLU A 52 -23.47 0.65 12.49
CA GLU A 52 -23.96 1.41 11.34
C GLU A 52 -22.94 2.43 10.84
N GLY A 53 -22.32 3.16 11.77
CA GLY A 53 -21.27 4.12 11.45
C GLY A 53 -20.06 3.44 10.80
N MET A 54 -19.61 2.33 11.37
CA MET A 54 -18.54 1.52 10.81
C MET A 54 -18.88 0.99 9.42
N LEU A 55 -20.08 0.41 9.24
CA LEU A 55 -20.55 -0.09 7.95
C LEU A 55 -20.57 1.02 6.89
N ASN A 56 -20.99 2.22 7.27
CA ASN A 56 -21.02 3.35 6.35
C ASN A 56 -19.62 3.76 5.88
N GLN A 57 -18.65 3.85 6.78
CA GLN A 57 -17.26 4.18 6.43
C GLN A 57 -16.63 3.09 5.54
N ILE A 58 -16.86 1.82 5.84
CA ILE A 58 -16.38 0.70 5.02
C ILE A 58 -17.00 0.74 3.61
N LYS A 59 -18.28 1.08 3.48
CA LYS A 59 -18.92 1.26 2.17
C LYS A 59 -18.30 2.40 1.36
N ILE A 60 -17.95 3.52 2.00
CA ILE A 60 -17.28 4.65 1.34
C ILE A 60 -15.93 4.18 0.78
N VAL A 61 -15.13 3.48 1.59
CA VAL A 61 -13.85 2.93 1.15
C VAL A 61 -14.03 2.00 -0.05
N TRP A 62 -15.00 1.10 0.00
CA TRP A 62 -15.33 0.18 -1.07
C TRP A 62 -15.72 0.89 -2.37
N GLN A 63 -16.60 1.90 -2.30
CA GLN A 63 -17.00 2.69 -3.45
C GLN A 63 -15.83 3.43 -4.07
N GLU A 64 -14.94 4.02 -3.26
CA GLU A 64 -13.74 4.68 -3.73
C GLU A 64 -12.75 3.70 -4.37
N MET A 65 -12.61 2.49 -3.83
CA MET A 65 -11.80 1.44 -4.46
C MET A 65 -12.34 1.07 -5.82
N ASN A 66 -13.63 0.73 -5.92
CA ASN A 66 -14.25 0.38 -7.19
C ASN A 66 -14.13 1.51 -8.22
N ARG A 67 -14.24 2.77 -7.80
CA ARG A 67 -14.06 3.93 -8.68
C ARG A 67 -12.61 4.10 -9.12
N THR A 68 -11.67 3.93 -8.20
CA THR A 68 -10.25 4.17 -8.47
C THR A 68 -9.64 3.07 -9.33
N PHE A 69 -10.09 1.82 -9.13
CA PHE A 69 -9.56 0.65 -9.82
C PHE A 69 -10.45 0.14 -10.96
N ALA A 70 -11.48 0.90 -11.34
CA ALA A 70 -12.32 0.57 -12.47
C ALA A 70 -11.47 0.43 -13.76
N GLY A 71 -11.47 -0.75 -14.36
CA GLY A 71 -10.72 -1.06 -15.57
C GLY A 71 -9.30 -1.61 -15.35
N PHE A 72 -8.84 -1.80 -14.12
CA PHE A 72 -7.60 -2.52 -13.85
C PHE A 72 -7.90 -4.02 -13.66
N ASP A 73 -7.24 -4.85 -14.45
CA ASP A 73 -7.27 -6.29 -14.25
C ASP A 73 -6.20 -6.68 -13.22
N PHE A 74 -6.61 -6.81 -11.96
CA PHE A 74 -5.75 -7.29 -10.88
C PHE A 74 -5.70 -8.82 -10.80
N ALA A 75 -6.11 -9.53 -11.85
CA ALA A 75 -6.17 -10.98 -11.88
C ALA A 75 -4.79 -11.67 -11.75
N THR A 76 -3.72 -10.90 -11.79
CA THR A 76 -2.37 -11.41 -11.58
C THR A 76 -1.85 -11.02 -10.21
N THR A 77 -1.67 -12.00 -9.37
CA THR A 77 -0.84 -11.94 -8.16
C THR A 77 0.58 -11.53 -8.55
N TYR A 78 0.87 -10.25 -8.49
CA TYR A 78 2.26 -9.80 -8.61
C TYR A 78 2.95 -10.01 -7.26
N SER A 79 3.63 -11.13 -7.15
CA SER A 79 4.66 -11.34 -6.15
C SER A 79 5.77 -10.33 -6.38
N THR A 80 5.71 -9.18 -5.72
CA THR A 80 6.81 -8.23 -5.73
C THR A 80 7.77 -8.57 -4.61
N TRP A 81 8.98 -8.79 -4.99
CA TRP A 81 10.12 -9.31 -4.27
C TRP A 81 10.47 -8.61 -2.95
N TRP A 82 9.89 -7.42 -2.66
CA TRP A 82 10.44 -6.52 -1.64
C TRP A 82 9.45 -6.07 -0.56
N TYR A 83 8.12 -6.12 -0.77
CA TYR A 83 7.16 -5.44 0.10
C TYR A 83 5.82 -6.14 0.32
N VAL A 84 5.56 -7.25 -0.31
CA VAL A 84 4.28 -7.96 -0.13
C VAL A 84 4.55 -9.23 0.64
N ASP A 85 3.96 -9.32 1.82
CA ASP A 85 3.82 -10.58 2.52
C ASP A 85 3.05 -11.53 1.59
N GLN A 86 3.74 -12.57 1.11
CA GLN A 86 3.21 -13.55 0.15
C GLN A 86 2.02 -14.36 0.71
N THR A 87 1.65 -14.12 1.96
CA THR A 87 0.57 -14.80 2.65
C THR A 87 -0.82 -14.27 2.29
N TYR A 88 -0.92 -13.12 1.62
CA TYR A 88 -2.20 -12.51 1.25
C TYR A 88 -2.39 -12.49 -0.26
N ASP A 89 -3.54 -13.03 -0.70
CA ASP A 89 -4.04 -12.82 -2.05
C ASP A 89 -4.54 -11.36 -2.17
N ASN A 90 -3.77 -10.53 -2.87
CA ASN A 90 -4.07 -9.12 -3.10
C ASN A 90 -4.86 -8.88 -4.39
N SER A 91 -5.41 -9.94 -5.00
CA SER A 91 -6.25 -9.81 -6.18
C SER A 91 -7.48 -8.94 -5.89
N LEU A 92 -8.02 -8.31 -6.92
CA LEU A 92 -9.28 -7.57 -6.80
C LEU A 92 -10.41 -8.48 -6.35
N LEU A 93 -10.40 -9.75 -6.76
CA LEU A 93 -11.37 -10.76 -6.35
C LEU A 93 -11.31 -11.00 -4.84
N ALA A 94 -10.13 -11.29 -4.30
CA ALA A 94 -9.95 -11.52 -2.86
C ALA A 94 -10.30 -10.27 -2.03
N THR A 95 -9.93 -9.08 -2.54
CA THR A 95 -10.31 -7.81 -1.93
C THR A 95 -11.83 -7.62 -1.94
N ASN A 96 -12.49 -7.94 -3.05
CA ASN A 96 -13.94 -7.92 -3.18
C ASN A 96 -14.62 -8.88 -2.18
N ASP A 97 -14.13 -10.09 -2.08
CA ASP A 97 -14.66 -11.09 -1.15
C ASP A 97 -14.48 -10.66 0.31
N TYR A 98 -13.35 -10.04 0.64
CA TYR A 98 -13.13 -9.49 1.97
C TYR A 98 -14.15 -8.40 2.33
N PHE A 99 -14.37 -7.42 1.43
CA PHE A 99 -15.37 -6.37 1.66
C PHE A 99 -16.80 -6.91 1.74
N ASN A 100 -17.15 -7.85 0.89
CA ASN A 100 -18.45 -8.51 0.92
C ASN A 100 -18.65 -9.25 2.24
N SER A 101 -17.64 -9.97 2.70
CA SER A 101 -17.67 -10.70 3.97
C SER A 101 -17.85 -9.76 5.17
N ILE A 102 -17.01 -8.73 5.30
CA ILE A 102 -17.09 -7.81 6.46
C ILE A 102 -18.41 -7.03 6.46
N THR A 103 -18.88 -6.59 5.29
CA THR A 103 -20.15 -5.86 5.19
C THR A 103 -21.35 -6.73 5.46
N ALA A 104 -21.33 -8.01 5.03
CA ALA A 104 -22.39 -8.98 5.33
C ALA A 104 -22.46 -9.27 6.83
N ARG A 105 -21.31 -9.48 7.49
CA ARG A 105 -21.23 -9.73 8.94
C ARG A 105 -21.71 -8.51 9.74
N LEU A 106 -21.31 -7.29 9.37
CA LEU A 106 -21.81 -6.07 10.02
C LEU A 106 -23.32 -5.91 9.88
N LYS A 107 -23.90 -6.17 8.69
CA LYS A 107 -25.34 -6.12 8.49
C LYS A 107 -26.07 -7.16 9.36
N ALA A 108 -25.56 -8.39 9.41
CA ALA A 108 -26.11 -9.44 10.26
C ALA A 108 -26.06 -9.05 11.74
N THR A 109 -24.96 -8.44 12.18
CA THR A 109 -24.79 -7.95 13.56
C THR A 109 -25.76 -6.80 13.90
N ILE A 110 -26.02 -5.90 12.96
CA ILE A 110 -27.01 -4.83 13.13
C ILE A 110 -28.42 -5.44 13.31
N GLN A 111 -28.79 -6.41 12.47
CA GLN A 111 -30.05 -7.13 12.59
C GLN A 111 -30.15 -7.89 13.91
N GLU A 112 -29.06 -8.54 14.33
CA GLU A 112 -29.01 -9.22 15.63
C GLU A 112 -29.18 -8.24 16.79
N GLN A 113 -28.56 -7.08 16.73
CA GLN A 113 -28.71 -6.01 17.71
C GLN A 113 -30.18 -5.57 17.84
N GLU A 114 -30.88 -5.41 16.70
CA GLU A 114 -32.30 -5.05 16.70
C GLU A 114 -33.16 -6.16 17.32
N GLN A 115 -32.89 -7.44 17.03
CA GLN A 115 -33.58 -8.58 17.62
C GLN A 115 -33.36 -8.66 19.13
N ILE A 116 -32.16 -8.39 19.61
CA ILE A 116 -31.85 -8.36 21.05
C ILE A 116 -32.61 -7.21 21.73
N LYS A 117 -32.57 -6.00 21.15
CA LYS A 117 -33.26 -4.82 21.68
C LYS A 117 -34.77 -4.99 21.72
N SER A 118 -35.35 -5.67 20.73
CA SER A 118 -36.79 -5.96 20.66
C SER A 118 -37.21 -7.13 21.54
N GLY A 119 -36.30 -7.84 22.19
CA GLY A 119 -36.58 -9.03 22.99
C GLY A 119 -36.84 -10.31 22.18
N ASN A 120 -36.67 -10.26 20.86
CA ASN A 120 -36.85 -11.41 19.96
C ASN A 120 -35.67 -12.38 20.00
N LYS A 121 -34.54 -11.96 20.53
CA LYS A 121 -33.36 -12.81 20.74
C LYS A 121 -32.80 -12.63 22.15
N THR A 122 -32.63 -13.75 22.85
CA THR A 122 -32.00 -13.78 24.17
C THR A 122 -30.51 -14.01 24.05
N ILE A 123 -29.71 -13.28 24.80
CA ILE A 123 -28.27 -13.45 24.91
C ILE A 123 -27.91 -13.85 26.35
N LEU A 124 -26.81 -14.64 26.48
CA LEU A 124 -26.38 -15.18 27.77
C LEU A 124 -25.55 -14.17 28.61
N ILE A 125 -25.11 -13.08 28.00
CA ILE A 125 -24.29 -12.03 28.62
C ILE A 125 -25.04 -10.70 28.60
N PRO A 126 -24.71 -9.72 29.45
CA PRO A 126 -25.30 -8.38 29.42
C PRO A 126 -25.14 -7.73 28.05
N TYR A 127 -26.17 -7.02 27.59
CA TYR A 127 -26.19 -6.38 26.26
C TYR A 127 -24.95 -5.48 26.03
N ASN A 128 -24.59 -4.67 27.02
CA ASN A 128 -23.42 -3.78 26.89
C ASN A 128 -22.11 -4.56 26.68
N GLN A 129 -21.95 -5.70 27.35
CA GLN A 129 -20.78 -6.54 27.18
C GLN A 129 -20.76 -7.18 25.79
N TRP A 130 -21.90 -7.74 25.33
CA TRP A 130 -22.03 -8.28 23.98
C TRP A 130 -21.68 -7.21 22.94
N TYR A 131 -22.26 -6.00 23.09
CA TYR A 131 -22.07 -4.91 22.15
C TYR A 131 -20.60 -4.51 22.05
N GLN A 132 -19.94 -4.26 23.17
CA GLN A 132 -18.53 -3.84 23.20
C GLN A 132 -17.61 -4.94 22.66
N THR A 133 -17.78 -6.17 23.09
CA THR A 133 -16.95 -7.28 22.61
C THR A 133 -17.08 -7.48 21.09
N THR A 134 -18.30 -7.38 20.57
CA THR A 134 -18.56 -7.54 19.14
C THR A 134 -18.00 -6.35 18.34
N LEU A 135 -18.17 -5.12 18.84
CA LEU A 135 -17.62 -3.92 18.21
C LEU A 135 -16.11 -3.94 18.18
N ASP A 136 -15.47 -4.36 19.27
CA ASP A 136 -14.00 -4.46 19.35
C ASP A 136 -13.45 -5.56 18.43
N GLY A 137 -14.23 -6.63 18.22
CA GLY A 137 -13.92 -7.63 17.19
C GLY A 137 -13.81 -7.02 15.80
N PHE A 138 -14.80 -6.24 15.38
CA PHE A 138 -14.78 -5.52 14.10
C PHE A 138 -13.70 -4.45 14.04
N ARG A 139 -13.46 -3.72 15.14
CA ARG A 139 -12.38 -2.74 15.22
C ARG A 139 -11.01 -3.40 14.98
N ASN A 140 -10.77 -4.57 15.56
CA ASN A 140 -9.53 -5.30 15.34
C ASN A 140 -9.33 -5.70 13.87
N GLU A 141 -10.42 -5.98 13.14
CA GLU A 141 -10.35 -6.27 11.71
C GLU A 141 -10.13 -5.01 10.85
N THR A 142 -10.56 -3.84 11.32
CA THR A 142 -10.38 -2.57 10.58
C THR A 142 -9.09 -1.85 10.95
N LYS A 143 -8.36 -2.32 11.95
CA LYS A 143 -7.16 -1.62 12.42
C LYS A 143 -6.05 -1.61 11.36
N ARG A 144 -5.14 -0.67 11.51
CA ARG A 144 -4.09 -0.34 10.54
C ARG A 144 -3.10 -1.48 10.29
N GLU A 145 -2.80 -2.28 11.31
CA GLU A 145 -1.83 -3.37 11.20
C GLU A 145 -2.54 -4.72 10.98
N GLY A 146 -2.41 -5.27 9.79
CA GLY A 146 -2.96 -6.59 9.44
C GLY A 146 -4.47 -6.65 9.21
N GLY A 147 -5.16 -5.50 9.16
CA GLY A 147 -6.60 -5.41 8.91
C GLY A 147 -6.95 -4.83 7.55
N LEU A 148 -8.11 -4.18 7.47
CA LEU A 148 -8.66 -3.57 6.25
C LEU A 148 -7.69 -2.58 5.58
N ASP A 149 -6.98 -1.76 6.37
CA ASP A 149 -5.98 -0.80 5.85
C ASP A 149 -4.87 -1.53 5.09
N TRP A 150 -4.43 -2.67 5.58
CA TRP A 150 -3.39 -3.47 4.93
C TRP A 150 -3.84 -4.01 3.58
N VAL A 151 -5.05 -4.57 3.51
CA VAL A 151 -5.63 -5.11 2.27
C VAL A 151 -5.73 -4.01 1.20
N ILE A 152 -6.28 -2.85 1.57
CA ILE A 152 -6.47 -1.73 0.65
C ILE A 152 -5.13 -1.12 0.24
N ARG A 153 -4.23 -0.93 1.19
CA ARG A 153 -2.89 -0.38 0.95
C ARG A 153 -2.09 -1.28 0.02
N SER A 154 -2.17 -2.58 0.19
CA SER A 154 -1.53 -3.54 -0.70
C SER A 154 -2.07 -3.44 -2.13
N ALA A 155 -3.38 -3.39 -2.32
CA ALA A 155 -4.01 -3.19 -3.63
C ALA A 155 -3.64 -1.83 -4.25
N TRP A 156 -3.60 -0.76 -3.47
CA TRP A 156 -3.20 0.57 -3.92
C TRP A 156 -1.75 0.61 -4.39
N PHE A 157 -0.82 0.07 -3.60
CA PHE A 157 0.59 0.08 -3.94
C PHE A 157 0.96 -0.86 -5.09
N LEU A 158 0.16 -1.90 -5.38
CA LEU A 158 0.36 -2.72 -6.58
C LEU A 158 0.39 -1.89 -7.87
N ASN A 159 -0.45 -0.87 -7.98
CA ASN A 159 -0.44 0.03 -9.15
C ASN A 159 0.82 0.90 -9.23
N PHE A 160 1.34 1.34 -8.08
CA PHE A 160 2.57 2.13 -8.02
C PHE A 160 3.82 1.26 -8.07
N GLN A 161 3.71 -0.03 -7.72
CA GLN A 161 4.84 -0.96 -7.73
C GLN A 161 5.35 -1.24 -9.15
N GLN A 162 4.50 -1.28 -10.17
CA GLN A 162 4.98 -1.38 -11.55
C GLN A 162 5.86 -0.19 -11.91
N LEU A 163 5.43 1.03 -11.56
CA LEU A 163 6.22 2.23 -11.81
C LEU A 163 7.50 2.23 -10.96
N ALA A 164 7.42 1.85 -9.68
CA ALA A 164 8.55 1.73 -8.78
C ALA A 164 9.52 0.62 -9.20
N TYR A 165 9.00 -0.50 -9.75
CA TYR A 165 9.83 -1.58 -10.30
C TYR A 165 10.66 -1.11 -11.49
N TRP A 166 10.03 -0.47 -12.47
CA TRP A 166 10.74 0.10 -13.63
C TRP A 166 11.75 1.16 -13.21
N PHE A 167 11.39 1.95 -12.21
CA PHE A 167 12.27 2.98 -11.66
C PHE A 167 13.48 2.36 -10.95
N ASN A 168 13.29 1.35 -10.11
CA ASN A 168 14.38 0.61 -9.47
C ASN A 168 15.28 -0.10 -10.50
N LEU A 169 14.69 -0.69 -11.55
CA LEU A 169 15.45 -1.29 -12.63
C LEU A 169 16.33 -0.25 -13.33
N LEU A 170 15.81 0.94 -13.61
CA LEU A 170 16.59 2.05 -14.17
C LEU A 170 17.73 2.47 -13.23
N VAL A 171 17.50 2.55 -11.93
CA VAL A 171 18.53 2.87 -10.92
C VAL A 171 19.64 1.82 -10.91
N ILE A 172 19.29 0.53 -10.97
CA ILE A 172 20.27 -0.57 -11.01
C ILE A 172 21.09 -0.50 -12.30
N ILE A 173 20.45 -0.32 -13.46
CA ILE A 173 21.14 -0.19 -14.76
C ILE A 173 22.11 1.01 -14.72
N TRP A 174 21.67 2.16 -14.23
CA TRP A 174 22.53 3.34 -14.04
C TRP A 174 23.68 3.06 -13.09
N GLY A 175 23.46 2.36 -11.99
CA GLY A 175 24.52 1.98 -11.04
C GLY A 175 25.59 1.09 -11.70
N ILE A 176 25.18 0.13 -12.52
CA ILE A 176 26.10 -0.75 -13.28
C ILE A 176 26.89 0.06 -14.31
N VAL A 177 26.23 0.94 -15.07
CA VAL A 177 26.89 1.78 -16.09
C VAL A 177 27.89 2.71 -15.43
N LEU A 178 27.53 3.39 -14.34
CA LEU A 178 28.44 4.28 -13.59
C LEU A 178 29.61 3.50 -12.98
N GLY A 179 29.35 2.33 -12.39
CA GLY A 179 30.41 1.46 -11.88
C GLY A 179 31.39 1.05 -12.96
N GLY A 180 30.89 0.63 -14.15
CA GLY A 180 31.73 0.30 -15.30
C GLY A 180 32.58 1.48 -15.78
N ILE A 181 32.02 2.68 -15.85
CA ILE A 181 32.76 3.88 -16.23
C ILE A 181 33.87 4.19 -15.21
N ILE A 182 33.59 4.09 -13.91
CA ILE A 182 34.59 4.33 -12.84
C ILE A 182 35.75 3.33 -12.96
N VAL A 183 35.45 2.05 -13.20
CA VAL A 183 36.46 1.00 -13.37
C VAL A 183 37.33 1.29 -14.57
N VAL A 184 36.76 1.62 -15.73
CA VAL A 184 37.52 1.95 -16.97
C VAL A 184 38.45 3.14 -16.74
N ILE A 185 38.00 4.17 -16.03
CA ILE A 185 38.82 5.34 -15.72
C ILE A 185 39.95 5.00 -14.75
N ALA A 186 39.66 4.18 -13.72
CA ALA A 186 40.68 3.75 -12.78
C ALA A 186 41.80 2.95 -13.47
N PHE A 187 41.41 2.02 -14.38
CA PHE A 187 42.40 1.29 -15.19
C PHE A 187 43.24 2.21 -16.08
N LYS A 188 42.60 3.17 -16.76
CA LYS A 188 43.31 4.10 -17.64
C LYS A 188 44.28 5.03 -16.89
N THR A 189 43.87 5.47 -15.68
CA THR A 189 44.75 6.31 -14.84
C THR A 189 45.91 5.54 -14.22
N ASN A 190 45.75 4.25 -13.92
CA ASN A 190 46.82 3.40 -13.42
C ASN A 190 47.79 3.03 -14.55
N ALA A 191 47.31 2.67 -15.74
CA ALA A 191 48.16 2.41 -16.90
C ALA A 191 49.04 3.60 -17.30
N LEU A 192 48.52 4.83 -17.16
CA LEU A 192 49.29 6.07 -17.40
C LEU A 192 50.31 6.37 -16.31
N LYS A 193 50.23 5.76 -15.12
CA LYS A 193 51.22 5.91 -14.06
C LYS A 193 52.40 4.92 -14.16
N GLU A 194 52.20 3.83 -14.85
CA GLU A 194 53.28 2.82 -15.10
C GLU A 194 54.16 3.19 -16.30
N GLU A 195 53.76 4.16 -17.13
CA GLU A 195 54.53 4.64 -18.29
C GLU A 195 55.46 5.84 -17.97
N TYR A 196 55.49 6.31 -16.73
CA TYR A 196 56.37 7.40 -16.26
C TYR A 196 57.21 6.94 -15.06
#